data_93ae4785e751bf8aff0b17e9e0d27768
#
_entry.id   93ae4785e751bf8aff0b17e9e0d27768
#
_cell.length_a   1.000
_cell.length_b   1.000
_cell.length_c   1.000
_cell.angle_alpha   90.00
_cell.angle_beta   90.00
_cell.angle_gamma   90.00
#
_symmetry.space_group_name_H-M   'P 1'
#
loop_
_entity.id
_entity.type
_entity.pdbx_description
1 polymer ?
#
loop_
_entity_poly.entity_id
_entity_poly.type
_entity_poly.pdbx_seq_one_letter_code
_entity_poly.pdbx_strand_id
1 'polypeptide(L)' 'MREMYDDRVGETTRFTYRPDHEWYWVPQQKPTEVSMLKCYDSVTDGSVSRWSFHTACIDPTVPLNAPCRKNVVVRSYVFF' A
#
# COMPACT_ATOMS: atom_id res chain seq x y z
N MET A 1 11.53 -8.21 5.35
CA MET A 1 12.29 -8.84 4.25
C MET A 1 13.14 -7.79 3.56
N ARG A 2 14.37 -8.12 3.25
CA ARG A 2 15.28 -7.22 2.54
C ARG A 2 15.38 -7.65 1.08
N GLU A 3 15.25 -6.71 0.17
CA GLU A 3 15.32 -6.93 -1.27
C GLU A 3 16.55 -6.23 -1.84
N MET A 4 17.29 -6.95 -2.69
CA MET A 4 18.52 -6.46 -3.31
C MET A 4 18.23 -6.06 -4.76
N TYR A 5 18.61 -4.83 -5.11
CA TYR A 5 18.52 -4.30 -6.45
C TYR A 5 19.93 -3.89 -6.90
N ASP A 6 20.12 -3.67 -8.19
CA ASP A 6 21.42 -3.28 -8.73
C ASP A 6 21.92 -1.94 -8.17
N ASP A 7 21.01 -1.03 -7.87
CA ASP A 7 21.30 0.34 -7.44
C ASP A 7 20.96 0.62 -5.97
N ARG A 8 20.29 -0.32 -5.27
CA ARG A 8 19.83 -0.10 -3.89
C ARG A 8 19.47 -1.39 -3.19
N VAL A 9 19.32 -1.26 -1.88
CA VAL A 9 18.70 -2.29 -1.04
C VAL A 9 17.33 -1.81 -0.59
N GLY A 10 16.30 -2.60 -0.85
CA GLY A 10 14.94 -2.33 -0.39
C GLY A 10 14.56 -3.23 0.79
N GLU A 11 13.61 -2.76 1.58
CA GLU A 11 13.02 -3.54 2.67
C GLU A 11 11.51 -3.54 2.54
N THR A 12 10.90 -4.71 2.76
CA THR A 12 9.44 -4.86 2.80
C THR A 12 9.04 -5.58 4.08
N THR A 13 7.87 -5.21 4.60
CA THR A 13 7.25 -5.89 5.73
C THR A 13 6.13 -6.77 5.21
N ARG A 14 6.13 -8.02 5.64
CA ARG A 14 5.09 -8.99 5.32
C ARG A 14 4.17 -9.18 6.53
N PHE A 15 2.94 -9.56 6.24
CA PHE A 15 1.97 -9.91 7.27
C PHE A 15 1.21 -11.17 6.86
N THR A 16 0.66 -11.88 7.85
CA THR A 16 -0.08 -13.11 7.63
C THR A 16 -1.57 -12.85 7.66
N TYR A 17 -2.35 -13.73 7.02
CA TYR A 17 -3.80 -13.67 7.05
C TYR A 17 -4.33 -13.79 8.48
N ARG A 18 -5.35 -13.00 8.79
CA ARG A 18 -6.17 -13.11 10.00
C ARG A 18 -7.63 -12.91 9.62
N PRO A 19 -8.56 -13.68 10.23
CA PRO A 19 -9.99 -13.56 9.89
C PRO A 19 -10.63 -12.24 10.34
N ASP A 20 -9.99 -11.50 11.26
CA ASP A 20 -10.45 -10.20 11.73
C ASP A 20 -9.97 -9.04 10.86
N HIS A 21 -9.18 -9.29 9.81
CA HIS A 21 -8.79 -8.25 8.85
C HIS A 21 -9.99 -7.80 8.04
N GLU A 22 -10.13 -6.48 7.91
CA GLU A 22 -11.12 -5.86 7.03
C GLU A 22 -10.40 -5.17 5.88
N TRP A 23 -10.87 -5.42 4.66
CA TRP A 23 -10.22 -4.93 3.45
C TRP A 23 -11.11 -3.92 2.75
N TYR A 24 -10.49 -2.83 2.32
CA TYR A 24 -11.17 -1.71 1.68
C TYR A 24 -10.48 -1.35 0.38
N TRP A 25 -11.25 -0.88 -0.58
CA TRP A 25 -10.73 -0.32 -1.82
C TRP A 25 -11.60 0.84 -2.28
N VAL A 26 -11.04 1.71 -3.13
CA VAL A 26 -11.77 2.83 -3.71
C VAL A 26 -12.20 2.43 -5.13
N PRO A 27 -13.50 2.20 -5.37
CA PRO A 27 -13.98 1.88 -6.70
C PRO A 27 -13.84 3.10 -7.61
N GLN A 28 -13.38 2.88 -8.86
CA GLN A 28 -13.28 3.91 -9.88
C GLN A 28 -12.54 5.17 -9.40
N GLN A 29 -11.42 4.98 -8.72
CA GLN A 29 -10.62 6.10 -8.21
C GLN A 29 -10.23 7.05 -9.34
N LYS A 30 -10.45 8.36 -9.12
CA LYS A 30 -10.20 9.40 -10.10
C LYS A 30 -8.76 9.93 -9.98
N PRO A 31 -8.20 10.54 -11.05
CA PRO A 31 -6.88 11.16 -10.98
C PRO A 31 -6.73 12.30 -9.97
N THR A 32 -7.86 12.87 -9.53
CA THR A 32 -7.89 13.91 -8.49
C THR A 32 -7.91 13.36 -7.07
N GLU A 33 -8.00 12.06 -6.89
CA GLU A 33 -8.04 11.39 -5.60
C GLU A 33 -6.71 10.73 -5.30
N VAL A 34 -6.23 10.88 -4.06
CA VAL A 34 -4.93 10.36 -3.63
C VAL A 34 -5.14 9.39 -2.48
N SER A 35 -4.53 8.21 -2.59
CA SER A 35 -4.42 7.27 -1.47
C SER A 35 -3.09 7.50 -0.77
N MET A 36 -3.13 7.69 0.54
CA MET A 36 -1.95 7.85 1.37
C MET A 36 -1.72 6.59 2.19
N LEU A 37 -0.54 6.01 2.06
CA LEU A 37 -0.17 4.77 2.72
C LEU A 37 1.08 5.00 3.57
N LYS A 38 1.01 4.65 4.84
CA LYS A 38 2.15 4.71 5.73
C LYS A 38 2.97 3.44 5.61
N CYS A 39 4.23 3.54 5.23
CA CYS A 39 5.14 2.40 5.11
C CYS A 39 6.07 2.26 6.31
N TYR A 40 6.21 3.30 7.13
CA TYR A 40 7.06 3.32 8.31
C TYR A 40 6.65 4.45 9.26
N ASP A 41 6.82 4.22 10.54
CA ASP A 41 6.70 5.25 11.57
C ASP A 41 7.76 4.97 12.64
N SER A 42 8.46 6.02 13.08
CA SER A 42 9.47 5.90 14.13
C SER A 42 8.89 5.69 15.53
N VAL A 43 7.61 6.05 15.73
CA VAL A 43 6.91 5.83 16.99
C VAL A 43 6.58 4.36 17.15
N THR A 44 7.06 3.74 18.24
CA THR A 44 6.95 2.29 18.46
C THR A 44 6.24 1.92 19.75
N ASP A 45 5.61 2.92 20.42
CA ASP A 45 4.94 2.71 21.71
C ASP A 45 3.50 2.21 21.60
N GLY A 46 3.00 1.97 20.38
CA GLY A 46 1.65 1.51 20.12
C GLY A 46 0.60 2.61 20.03
N SER A 47 0.99 3.88 20.18
CA SER A 47 0.05 5.01 20.12
C SER A 47 -0.44 5.32 18.70
N VAL A 48 0.31 4.91 17.68
CA VAL A 48 -0.02 5.09 16.28
C VAL A 48 0.23 3.80 15.49
N SER A 49 -0.49 3.64 14.39
CA SER A 49 -0.19 2.56 13.44
C SER A 49 1.12 2.84 12.73
N ARG A 50 2.00 1.84 12.69
CA ARG A 50 3.31 1.96 12.03
C ARG A 50 3.23 1.69 10.53
N TRP A 51 2.21 0.97 10.08
CA TRP A 51 2.07 0.53 8.69
C TRP A 51 0.64 0.65 8.22
N SER A 52 0.47 0.89 6.92
CA SER A 52 -0.79 0.69 6.20
C SER A 52 -0.60 -0.50 5.26
N PHE A 53 -1.02 -1.67 5.66
CA PHE A 53 -0.90 -2.86 4.83
C PHE A 53 -1.81 -2.76 3.61
N HIS A 54 -1.25 -3.10 2.48
CA HIS A 54 -1.96 -3.01 1.20
C HIS A 54 -1.45 -4.09 0.25
N THR A 55 -2.30 -4.47 -0.66
CA THR A 55 -1.99 -5.51 -1.65
C THR A 55 -2.81 -5.31 -2.91
N ALA A 56 -2.37 -5.90 -3.99
CA ALA A 56 -3.17 -6.00 -5.19
C ALA A 56 -4.32 -6.98 -4.97
N CYS A 57 -5.44 -6.72 -5.62
CA CYS A 57 -6.58 -7.62 -5.62
C CYS A 57 -7.26 -7.62 -6.99
N ILE A 58 -8.11 -8.59 -7.21
CA ILE A 58 -8.98 -8.65 -8.37
C ILE A 58 -10.35 -8.12 -7.97
N ASP A 59 -10.81 -7.07 -8.65
CA ASP A 59 -12.16 -6.54 -8.48
C ASP A 59 -13.10 -7.33 -9.41
N PRO A 60 -14.01 -8.14 -8.87
CA PRO A 60 -14.90 -8.97 -9.70
C PRO A 60 -15.95 -8.15 -10.45
N THR A 61 -16.14 -6.86 -10.12
CA THR A 61 -17.09 -5.98 -10.78
C THR A 61 -16.53 -5.36 -12.06
N VAL A 62 -15.23 -5.49 -12.31
CA VAL A 62 -14.55 -4.94 -13.49
C VAL A 62 -14.62 -5.95 -14.64
N PRO A 63 -15.01 -5.50 -15.87
CA PRO A 63 -15.00 -6.39 -17.04
C PRO A 63 -13.61 -6.94 -17.34
N LEU A 64 -13.53 -8.19 -17.82
CA LEU A 64 -12.27 -8.84 -18.17
C LEU A 64 -11.49 -8.11 -19.27
N ASN A 65 -12.16 -7.35 -20.12
CA ASN A 65 -11.56 -6.59 -21.21
C ASN A 65 -11.25 -5.14 -20.83
N ALA A 66 -11.40 -4.79 -19.56
CA ALA A 66 -11.07 -3.43 -19.09
C ALA A 66 -9.58 -3.17 -19.25
N PRO A 67 -9.17 -1.90 -19.55
CA PRO A 67 -7.76 -1.54 -19.62
C PRO A 67 -7.10 -1.70 -18.23
N CYS A 68 -5.81 -1.98 -18.24
CA CYS A 68 -5.03 -2.10 -17.02
C CYS A 68 -5.02 -0.79 -16.24
N ARG A 69 -5.02 -0.91 -14.92
CA ARG A 69 -4.86 0.24 -14.02
C ARG A 69 -3.53 0.95 -14.27
N LYS A 70 -3.59 2.26 -14.26
CA LYS A 70 -2.40 3.12 -14.30
C LYS A 70 -2.37 3.97 -13.04
N ASN A 71 -1.19 4.15 -12.47
CA ASN A 71 -1.02 4.98 -11.29
C ASN A 71 0.34 5.67 -11.29
N VAL A 72 0.43 6.74 -10.50
CA VAL A 72 1.68 7.43 -10.18
C VAL A 72 1.89 7.32 -8.68
N VAL A 73 3.10 6.95 -8.28
CA VAL A 73 3.46 6.78 -6.88
C VAL A 73 4.55 7.79 -6.53
N VAL A 74 4.36 8.51 -5.42
CA VAL A 74 5.35 9.39 -4.83
C VAL A 74 5.66 8.90 -3.42
N ARG A 75 6.94 8.69 -3.14
CA ARG A 75 7.40 8.34 -1.80
C ARG A 75 7.91 9.58 -1.09
N SER A 76 7.44 9.80 0.13
CA SER A 76 7.76 10.99 0.91
C SER A 76 8.21 10.62 2.31
N TYR A 77 9.09 11.43 2.87
CA TYR A 77 9.49 11.37 4.27
C TYR A 77 9.00 12.62 4.97
N VAL A 78 8.38 12.45 6.14
CA VAL A 78 7.88 13.55 6.96
C VAL A 78 8.63 13.56 8.29
N PHE A 79 9.25 14.68 8.60
CA PHE A 79 9.98 14.90 9.85
C PHE A 79 9.27 15.95 10.69
N PHE A 80 9.23 15.72 11.98
CA PHE A 80 8.60 16.62 12.96
C PHE A 80 9.61 17.25 13.88
#